data_aa430217e8acb909751f163df5de09e8
#
_entry.id   aa430217e8acb909751f163df5de09e8
#
_cell.length_a   1.000
_cell.length_b   1.000
_cell.length_c   1.000
_cell.angle_alpha   90.00
_cell.angle_beta   90.00
_cell.angle_gamma   90.00
#
_symmetry.space_group_name_H-M   'P 1'
#
loop_
_entity.id
_entity.type
_entity.pdbx_description
1 polymer ?
#
loop_
_entity_poly.entity_id
_entity_poly.type
_entity_poly.pdbx_seq_one_letter_code
_entity_poly.pdbx_strand_id
1 'polypeptide(L)'
;ADASSSGFSSTYTLEAKVDEYDIVKYNGSTLAIAPTRSGCCFSAEPLAAADSMPPPPDESPLPQIELFLTDPASGTGSRQSVIDLDEGVNAEGMYLSETGLQVLLSTAWWGVYGDRFTTPDGWLDQQVSLKGFDVTDPENPTLTSDLSIEGALVTSRRTGEEIYIISRHAPTIEGLVAYPQTDEEVANNEAILAEASD
;
A
#
# COMPACT_ATOMS: atom_id res chain seq x y z
N ALA A 1 24.04 -17.88 24.07
CA ALA A 1 22.89 -17.13 23.61
C ALA A 1 23.37 -15.69 23.35
N ASP A 2 23.91 -15.44 22.16
CA ASP A 2 24.31 -14.10 21.75
C ASP A 2 23.10 -13.40 21.14
N ALA A 3 22.45 -12.59 21.96
CA ALA A 3 21.59 -11.53 21.46
C ALA A 3 22.52 -10.41 21.02
N SER A 4 22.98 -10.46 19.76
CA SER A 4 23.46 -9.26 19.10
C SER A 4 22.22 -8.38 18.93
N SER A 5 22.07 -7.41 19.83
CA SER A 5 21.10 -6.36 19.69
C SER A 5 21.52 -5.50 18.50
N SER A 6 21.13 -5.92 17.28
CA SER A 6 21.00 -4.99 16.20
C SER A 6 19.95 -3.99 16.65
N GLY A 7 20.31 -2.71 16.74
CA GLY A 7 19.41 -1.65 17.22
C GLY A 7 18.29 -1.32 16.24
N PHE A 8 17.73 -2.33 15.56
CA PHE A 8 16.65 -2.21 14.61
C PHE A 8 15.31 -2.47 15.30
N SER A 9 14.34 -1.67 15.01
CA SER A 9 12.98 -2.05 15.28
C SER A 9 12.60 -3.17 14.31
N SER A 10 12.82 -4.43 14.72
CA SER A 10 12.19 -5.54 14.04
C SER A 10 10.73 -5.58 14.45
N THR A 11 9.83 -5.69 13.50
CA THR A 11 8.45 -6.07 13.79
C THR A 11 8.50 -7.35 14.64
N TYR A 12 7.76 -7.38 15.76
CA TYR A 12 7.72 -8.59 16.61
C TYR A 12 7.09 -9.72 15.81
N THR A 13 7.93 -10.59 15.26
CA THR A 13 7.49 -11.77 14.53
C THR A 13 7.72 -13.00 15.40
N LEU A 14 6.80 -13.97 15.36
CA LEU A 14 6.93 -15.25 16.05
C LEU A 14 8.11 -16.07 15.51
N GLU A 15 8.53 -15.81 14.29
CA GLU A 15 9.61 -16.50 13.57
C GLU A 15 10.81 -15.55 13.43
N ALA A 16 11.92 -15.91 14.05
CA ALA A 16 13.19 -15.22 13.83
C ALA A 16 13.59 -15.33 12.34
N LYS A 17 13.89 -14.24 11.67
CA LYS A 17 14.26 -14.09 10.25
C LYS A 17 13.09 -13.85 9.28
N VAL A 18 11.88 -13.80 9.74
CA VAL A 18 10.74 -13.30 8.95
C VAL A 18 10.54 -11.83 9.27
N ASP A 19 10.49 -10.98 8.26
CA ASP A 19 10.18 -9.57 8.39
C ASP A 19 8.79 -9.29 7.80
N GLU A 20 8.03 -8.47 8.48
CA GLU A 20 6.72 -8.01 8.03
C GLU A 20 6.86 -6.60 7.44
N TYR A 21 6.06 -6.28 6.41
CA TYR A 21 5.99 -4.92 5.92
C TYR A 21 5.33 -4.01 6.97
N ASP A 22 5.82 -2.78 7.05
CA ASP A 22 5.30 -1.76 7.96
C ASP A 22 5.44 -0.38 7.30
N ILE A 23 4.64 0.57 7.75
CA ILE A 23 4.71 1.96 7.30
C ILE A 23 5.90 2.73 7.89
N VAL A 24 6.56 2.18 8.90
CA VAL A 24 7.78 2.73 9.49
C VAL A 24 8.85 1.65 9.51
N LYS A 25 9.98 1.90 8.88
CA LYS A 25 11.14 0.99 8.88
C LYS A 25 12.41 1.73 9.26
N TYR A 26 13.25 1.03 10.03
CA TYR A 26 14.52 1.54 10.51
C TYR A 26 15.63 0.49 10.41
N ASN A 27 16.79 0.85 9.84
CA ASN A 27 17.92 -0.06 9.68
C ASN A 27 19.15 0.25 10.56
N GLY A 28 19.00 1.13 11.54
CA GLY A 28 20.08 1.55 12.44
C GLY A 28 20.68 2.91 12.09
N SER A 29 20.49 3.40 10.88
CA SER A 29 20.89 4.73 10.43
C SER A 29 19.80 5.44 9.64
N THR A 30 19.14 4.73 8.74
CA THR A 30 18.08 5.27 7.91
C THR A 30 16.72 4.89 8.47
N LEU A 31 15.85 5.90 8.61
CA LEU A 31 14.44 5.74 8.96
C LEU A 31 13.60 6.10 7.74
N ALA A 32 12.75 5.19 7.32
CA ALA A 32 11.77 5.40 6.25
C ALA A 32 10.36 5.44 6.85
N ILE A 33 9.57 6.45 6.47
CA ILE A 33 8.20 6.64 6.92
C ILE A 33 7.30 6.78 5.70
N ALA A 34 6.39 5.84 5.52
CA ALA A 34 5.35 5.93 4.50
C ALA A 34 4.14 6.72 5.03
N PRO A 35 3.36 7.35 4.15
CA PRO A 35 2.15 8.04 4.55
C PRO A 35 1.17 7.03 5.15
N THR A 36 0.51 7.45 6.22
CA THR A 36 -0.65 6.71 6.71
C THR A 36 -1.78 6.88 5.71
N ARG A 37 -2.56 5.83 5.47
CA ARG A 37 -3.79 5.95 4.68
C ARG A 37 -4.65 7.07 5.28
N SER A 38 -4.68 8.20 4.62
CA SER A 38 -5.61 9.25 5.00
C SER A 38 -6.97 8.90 4.40
N GLY A 39 -7.93 8.56 5.22
CA GLY A 39 -9.28 8.55 4.72
C GLY A 39 -10.22 7.45 5.13
N CYS A 40 -10.22 7.00 6.37
CA CYS A 40 -11.40 6.32 6.84
C CYS A 40 -11.83 6.80 8.23
N CYS A 41 -11.98 8.07 8.37
CA CYS A 41 -12.81 8.52 9.46
C CYS A 41 -13.87 9.41 8.85
N PHE A 42 -15.08 8.89 8.77
CA PHE A 42 -16.24 9.72 8.69
C PHE A 42 -16.14 10.72 9.82
N SER A 43 -15.70 11.93 9.54
CA SER A 43 -16.18 13.04 10.32
C SER A 43 -17.67 13.09 10.00
N ALA A 44 -18.47 12.52 10.88
CA ALA A 44 -19.91 12.76 10.91
C ALA A 44 -20.10 14.21 11.33
N GLU A 45 -19.66 15.13 10.49
CA GLU A 45 -20.09 16.51 10.58
C GLU A 45 -21.51 16.55 10.03
N PRO A 46 -22.45 17.16 10.77
CA PRO A 46 -23.85 17.20 10.35
C PRO A 46 -23.95 17.94 9.01
N LEU A 47 -24.71 17.38 8.09
CA LEU A 47 -25.01 17.85 6.73
C LEU A 47 -25.53 19.32 6.63
N ALA A 48 -25.48 20.09 7.68
CA ALA A 48 -25.95 21.48 7.73
C ALA A 48 -24.92 22.51 7.24
N ALA A 49 -23.70 22.13 6.91
CA ALA A 49 -22.64 23.06 6.52
C ALA A 49 -22.14 22.88 5.07
N ALA A 50 -22.86 22.14 4.22
CA ALA A 50 -22.41 21.85 2.85
C ALA A 50 -22.26 23.13 1.97
N ASP A 51 -22.94 24.21 2.32
CA ASP A 51 -22.88 25.47 1.55
C ASP A 51 -21.70 26.39 1.92
N SER A 52 -20.86 26.01 2.89
CA SER A 52 -19.76 26.85 3.37
C SER A 52 -18.39 26.17 3.37
N MET A 53 -18.28 24.95 2.84
CA MET A 53 -16.96 24.34 2.65
C MET A 53 -16.24 25.03 1.49
N PRO A 54 -15.02 25.54 1.72
CA PRO A 54 -14.19 25.93 0.58
C PRO A 54 -14.02 24.72 -0.33
N PRO A 55 -13.96 24.93 -1.67
CA PRO A 55 -13.65 23.84 -2.57
C PRO A 55 -12.34 23.17 -2.10
N PRO A 56 -12.25 21.84 -2.17
CA PRO A 56 -11.01 21.15 -1.87
C PRO A 56 -9.89 21.78 -2.71
N PRO A 57 -8.68 21.93 -2.16
CA PRO A 57 -7.56 22.42 -2.95
C PRO A 57 -7.44 21.55 -4.20
N ASP A 58 -7.32 22.18 -5.36
CA ASP A 58 -7.31 21.54 -6.69
C ASP A 58 -6.19 20.49 -6.86
N GLU A 59 -5.23 20.43 -5.94
CA GLU A 59 -4.14 19.44 -5.92
C GLU A 59 -3.89 18.99 -4.48
N SER A 60 -4.40 17.83 -4.14
CA SER A 60 -3.89 17.11 -2.95
C SER A 60 -2.44 16.70 -3.23
N PRO A 61 -1.49 16.99 -2.32
CA PRO A 61 -0.12 16.57 -2.52
C PRO A 61 -0.07 15.04 -2.68
N LEU A 62 0.74 14.56 -3.63
CA LEU A 62 0.97 13.14 -3.82
C LEU A 62 1.44 12.51 -2.49
N PRO A 63 1.07 11.26 -2.21
CA PRO A 63 1.59 10.57 -1.06
C PRO A 63 3.11 10.41 -1.20
N GLN A 64 3.84 10.65 -0.12
CA GLN A 64 5.31 10.67 -0.12
C GLN A 64 5.87 9.77 0.96
N ILE A 65 6.95 9.05 0.65
CA ILE A 65 7.76 8.37 1.66
C ILE A 65 8.86 9.32 2.09
N GLU A 66 8.98 9.55 3.37
CA GLU A 66 10.03 10.38 3.94
C GLU A 66 11.22 9.54 4.37
N LEU A 67 12.43 9.96 3.98
CA LEU A 67 13.69 9.35 4.39
C LEU A 67 14.43 10.27 5.37
N PHE A 68 14.85 9.71 6.48
CA PHE A 68 15.62 10.39 7.51
C PHE A 68 16.94 9.67 7.75
N LEU A 69 18.01 10.43 7.90
CA LEU A 69 19.25 9.94 8.49
C LEU A 69 19.21 10.21 10.00
N THR A 70 19.54 9.20 10.79
CA THR A 70 19.50 9.28 12.24
C THR A 70 20.88 9.09 12.83
N ASP A 71 21.13 9.74 13.95
CA ASP A 71 22.29 9.49 14.81
C ASP A 71 21.81 8.94 16.16
N PRO A 72 21.91 7.62 16.37
CA PRO A 72 21.48 6.99 17.62
C PRO A 72 22.25 7.48 18.85
N ALA A 73 23.49 7.94 18.65
CA ALA A 73 24.31 8.38 19.77
C ALA A 73 23.85 9.73 20.35
N SER A 74 23.38 10.63 19.50
CA SER A 74 22.84 11.92 19.90
C SER A 74 21.32 11.91 20.06
N GLY A 75 20.64 10.86 19.56
CA GLY A 75 19.18 10.77 19.53
C GLY A 75 18.54 11.79 18.56
N THR A 76 19.28 12.21 17.53
CA THR A 76 18.81 13.18 16.53
C THR A 76 18.58 12.52 15.20
N GLY A 77 17.76 13.16 14.36
CA GLY A 77 17.52 12.76 12.98
C GLY A 77 17.23 13.98 12.11
N SER A 78 17.57 13.87 10.84
CA SER A 78 17.28 14.90 9.83
C SER A 78 16.64 14.28 8.59
N ARG A 79 15.58 14.91 8.08
CA ARG A 79 14.99 14.50 6.82
C ARG A 79 15.96 14.77 5.68
N GLN A 80 16.22 13.75 4.89
CA GLN A 80 17.16 13.82 3.78
C GLN A 80 16.41 14.08 2.47
N SER A 81 15.39 13.28 2.20
CA SER A 81 14.64 13.36 0.96
C SER A 81 13.21 12.84 1.12
N VAL A 82 12.48 12.93 0.04
CA VAL A 82 11.16 12.31 -0.13
C VAL A 82 11.14 11.51 -1.42
N ILE A 83 10.37 10.43 -1.43
CA ILE A 83 10.05 9.68 -2.64
C ILE A 83 8.57 9.91 -2.92
N ASP A 84 8.27 10.57 -4.03
CA ASP A 84 6.90 10.77 -4.49
C ASP A 84 6.32 9.45 -4.96
N LEU A 85 5.11 9.13 -4.53
CA LEU A 85 4.37 7.98 -5.01
C LEU A 85 3.41 8.41 -6.12
N ASP A 86 2.99 7.44 -6.94
CA ASP A 86 2.05 7.69 -8.02
C ASP A 86 0.68 8.11 -7.47
N GLU A 87 -0.09 8.83 -8.28
CA GLU A 87 -1.46 9.18 -7.94
C GLU A 87 -2.34 7.93 -7.85
N GLY A 88 -3.23 7.91 -6.87
CA GLY A 88 -4.20 6.82 -6.68
C GLY A 88 -3.63 5.54 -6.09
N VAL A 89 -2.37 5.53 -5.64
CA VAL A 89 -1.79 4.40 -4.93
C VAL A 89 -1.76 4.62 -3.42
N ASN A 90 -1.84 3.52 -2.68
CA ASN A 90 -1.67 3.49 -1.23
C ASN A 90 -0.37 2.77 -0.89
N ALA A 91 0.41 3.32 0.02
CA ALA A 91 1.52 2.59 0.61
C ALA A 91 0.96 1.57 1.62
N GLU A 92 1.14 0.29 1.30
CA GLU A 92 0.75 -0.80 2.21
C GLU A 92 1.81 -1.00 3.29
N GLY A 93 3.07 -0.74 2.95
CA GLY A 93 4.21 -0.79 3.83
C GLY A 93 5.50 -1.00 3.07
N MET A 94 6.56 -1.22 3.82
CA MET A 94 7.92 -1.26 3.30
C MET A 94 8.74 -2.36 3.94
N TYR A 95 9.83 -2.73 3.24
CA TYR A 95 10.95 -3.48 3.77
C TYR A 95 12.21 -2.65 3.58
N LEU A 96 13.01 -2.51 4.60
CA LEU A 96 14.25 -1.76 4.57
C LEU A 96 15.42 -2.70 4.86
N SER A 97 16.46 -2.61 4.05
CA SER A 97 17.77 -3.24 4.26
C SER A 97 18.84 -2.17 4.52
N GLU A 98 20.12 -2.54 4.50
CA GLU A 98 21.20 -1.56 4.63
C GLU A 98 21.23 -0.56 3.47
N THR A 99 20.94 -1.03 2.26
CA THR A 99 21.07 -0.24 1.03
C THR A 99 19.79 -0.16 0.21
N GLY A 100 18.79 -0.97 0.50
CA GLY A 100 17.58 -1.09 -0.32
C GLY A 100 16.31 -0.84 0.47
N LEU A 101 15.40 -0.10 -0.13
CA LEU A 101 14.04 0.10 0.33
C LEU A 101 13.08 -0.54 -0.69
N GLN A 102 12.27 -1.49 -0.24
CA GLN A 102 11.21 -2.09 -1.04
C GLN A 102 9.87 -1.55 -0.54
N VAL A 103 9.11 -0.94 -1.44
CA VAL A 103 7.83 -0.32 -1.15
C VAL A 103 6.71 -1.13 -1.77
N LEU A 104 5.80 -1.59 -0.94
CA LEU A 104 4.61 -2.32 -1.36
C LEU A 104 3.44 -1.34 -1.49
N LEU A 105 2.92 -1.22 -2.69
CA LEU A 105 1.85 -0.29 -3.04
C LEU A 105 0.62 -1.06 -3.51
N SER A 106 -0.56 -0.49 -3.35
CA SER A 106 -1.78 -1.00 -3.94
C SER A 106 -2.64 0.12 -4.51
N THR A 107 -3.35 -0.18 -5.59
CA THR A 107 -4.44 0.65 -6.10
C THR A 107 -5.76 0.34 -5.40
N ALA A 108 -5.74 -0.66 -4.50
CA ALA A 108 -6.94 -1.12 -3.85
C ALA A 108 -7.60 -0.03 -3.02
N TRP A 109 -8.80 0.32 -3.41
CA TRP A 109 -9.69 1.06 -2.57
C TRP A 109 -10.08 0.19 -1.36
N TRP A 110 -9.99 0.73 -0.16
CA TRP A 110 -10.18 0.04 1.11
C TRP A 110 -11.62 -0.39 1.40
N GLY A 111 -12.46 -0.58 0.51
CA GLY A 111 -13.87 -0.96 0.73
C GLY A 111 -14.14 -2.46 0.82
N VAL A 112 -13.13 -3.31 0.68
CA VAL A 112 -13.34 -4.77 0.57
C VAL A 112 -13.19 -5.47 1.90
N TYR A 113 -14.07 -5.18 2.85
CA TYR A 113 -14.24 -5.99 4.05
C TYR A 113 -15.42 -6.95 3.85
N GLY A 114 -15.15 -8.25 3.83
CA GLY A 114 -16.17 -9.29 3.83
C GLY A 114 -15.92 -10.46 2.87
N ASP A 115 -16.82 -11.41 2.91
CA ASP A 115 -16.82 -12.62 2.10
C ASP A 115 -17.36 -12.31 0.69
N ARG A 116 -16.49 -11.77 -0.18
CA ARG A 116 -16.88 -11.06 -1.39
C ARG A 116 -16.59 -11.77 -2.70
N PHE A 117 -16.50 -13.09 -2.68
CA PHE A 117 -16.46 -13.86 -3.91
C PHE A 117 -17.79 -13.82 -4.70
N THR A 118 -18.85 -13.35 -4.06
CA THR A 118 -20.19 -13.36 -4.63
C THR A 118 -20.73 -11.96 -4.96
N THR A 119 -20.00 -10.90 -4.65
CA THR A 119 -20.43 -9.53 -4.94
C THR A 119 -19.54 -8.88 -6.00
N PRO A 120 -20.10 -8.06 -6.90
CA PRO A 120 -19.37 -7.36 -7.96
C PRO A 120 -18.19 -6.53 -7.47
N ASP A 121 -18.21 -6.08 -6.22
CA ASP A 121 -17.14 -5.29 -5.60
C ASP A 121 -15.79 -6.00 -5.56
N GLY A 122 -15.77 -7.33 -5.58
CA GLY A 122 -14.57 -8.14 -5.66
C GLY A 122 -13.92 -8.17 -7.05
N TRP A 123 -14.55 -7.57 -8.04
CA TRP A 123 -14.20 -7.64 -9.46
C TRP A 123 -13.57 -6.35 -9.98
N LEU A 124 -13.29 -5.40 -9.10
CA LEU A 124 -12.57 -4.20 -9.47
C LEU A 124 -11.13 -4.54 -9.81
N ASP A 125 -10.63 -3.94 -10.89
CA ASP A 125 -9.21 -4.00 -11.22
C ASP A 125 -8.39 -3.47 -10.07
N GLN A 126 -7.63 -4.37 -9.46
CA GLN A 126 -6.73 -4.06 -8.37
C GLN A 126 -5.33 -4.48 -8.77
N GLN A 127 -4.37 -3.69 -8.34
CA GLN A 127 -2.99 -3.93 -8.64
C GLN A 127 -2.14 -3.74 -7.38
N VAL A 128 -1.21 -4.65 -7.21
CA VAL A 128 -0.13 -4.55 -6.21
C VAL A 128 1.15 -4.24 -6.94
N SER A 129 1.88 -3.24 -6.50
CA SER A 129 3.20 -2.93 -7.03
C SER A 129 4.26 -3.07 -5.94
N LEU A 130 5.42 -3.57 -6.32
CA LEU A 130 6.62 -3.61 -5.50
C LEU A 130 7.68 -2.76 -6.18
N LYS A 131 7.94 -1.58 -5.64
CA LYS A 131 9.00 -0.67 -6.12
C LYS A 131 10.23 -0.78 -5.23
N GLY A 132 11.37 -1.02 -5.84
CA GLY A 132 12.67 -1.07 -5.16
C GLY A 132 13.46 0.20 -5.38
N PHE A 133 14.04 0.72 -4.31
CA PHE A 133 14.91 1.89 -4.34
C PHE A 133 16.26 1.57 -3.71
N ASP A 134 17.34 2.03 -4.33
CA ASP A 134 18.62 2.15 -3.67
C ASP A 134 18.59 3.38 -2.77
N VAL A 135 18.84 3.17 -1.49
CA VAL A 135 18.87 4.20 -0.44
C VAL A 135 20.23 4.24 0.28
N THR A 136 21.28 3.73 -0.38
CA THR A 136 22.67 3.84 0.12
C THR A 136 23.01 5.29 0.39
N ASP A 137 22.56 6.19 -0.46
CA ASP A 137 22.52 7.63 -0.24
C ASP A 137 21.06 8.08 -0.04
N PRO A 138 20.61 8.27 1.20
CA PRO A 138 19.23 8.66 1.48
C PRO A 138 18.87 10.07 1.03
N GLU A 139 19.86 10.91 0.63
CA GLU A 139 19.57 12.22 0.00
C GLU A 139 19.13 12.06 -1.46
N ASN A 140 19.59 10.99 -2.13
CA ASN A 140 19.37 10.74 -3.56
C ASN A 140 18.89 9.31 -3.82
N PRO A 141 17.70 8.92 -3.35
CA PRO A 141 17.16 7.58 -3.59
C PRO A 141 16.94 7.34 -5.08
N THR A 142 17.31 6.17 -5.57
CA THR A 142 17.14 5.81 -6.99
C THR A 142 16.29 4.58 -7.17
N LEU A 143 15.31 4.64 -8.08
CA LEU A 143 14.46 3.50 -8.43
C LEU A 143 15.32 2.41 -9.11
N THR A 144 15.29 1.21 -8.58
CA THR A 144 16.05 0.05 -9.08
C THR A 144 15.15 -1.03 -9.68
N SER A 145 13.92 -1.11 -9.23
CA SER A 145 12.95 -2.09 -9.76
C SER A 145 11.52 -1.59 -9.60
N ASP A 146 10.66 -2.01 -10.52
CA ASP A 146 9.22 -1.76 -10.50
C ASP A 146 8.52 -3.02 -11.01
N LEU A 147 7.84 -3.73 -10.12
CA LEU A 147 7.10 -4.94 -10.41
C LEU A 147 5.62 -4.69 -10.11
N SER A 148 4.78 -5.11 -11.04
CA SER A 148 3.32 -5.00 -10.91
C SER A 148 2.67 -6.38 -10.97
N ILE A 149 1.71 -6.62 -10.09
CA ILE A 149 0.98 -7.87 -9.94
C ILE A 149 -0.51 -7.55 -9.90
N GLU A 150 -1.30 -8.22 -10.73
CA GLU A 150 -2.74 -8.07 -10.70
C GLU A 150 -3.34 -8.63 -9.42
N GLY A 151 -4.38 -7.97 -8.93
CA GLY A 151 -5.14 -8.37 -7.77
C GLY A 151 -4.90 -7.53 -6.52
N ALA A 152 -5.70 -7.81 -5.50
CA ALA A 152 -5.60 -7.16 -4.19
C ALA A 152 -4.53 -7.81 -3.33
N LEU A 153 -3.77 -7.01 -2.61
CA LEU A 153 -2.83 -7.52 -1.62
C LEU A 153 -3.58 -8.24 -0.49
N VAL A 154 -3.18 -9.48 -0.23
CA VAL A 154 -3.64 -10.23 0.94
C VAL A 154 -2.62 -10.11 2.06
N THR A 155 -1.36 -10.38 1.77
CA THR A 155 -0.25 -10.25 2.72
C THR A 155 1.09 -10.32 2.00
N SER A 156 2.14 -9.93 2.69
CA SER A 156 3.51 -10.10 2.24
C SER A 156 4.41 -10.44 3.42
N ARG A 157 5.53 -11.11 3.13
CA ARG A 157 6.58 -11.44 4.11
C ARG A 157 7.92 -11.44 3.42
N ARG A 158 8.96 -11.01 4.13
CA ARG A 158 10.34 -11.12 3.68
C ARG A 158 11.09 -12.15 4.54
N THR A 159 11.83 -13.02 3.87
CA THR A 159 12.73 -13.99 4.51
C THR A 159 14.09 -13.89 3.84
N GLY A 160 15.07 -13.33 4.54
CA GLY A 160 16.35 -13.01 3.95
C GLY A 160 16.22 -11.96 2.84
N GLU A 161 16.59 -12.32 1.61
CA GLU A 161 16.51 -11.44 0.44
C GLU A 161 15.24 -11.68 -0.40
N GLU A 162 14.43 -12.66 -0.04
CA GLU A 162 13.23 -13.05 -0.78
C GLU A 162 11.98 -12.38 -0.16
N ILE A 163 11.17 -11.76 -1.02
CA ILE A 163 9.87 -11.20 -0.65
C ILE A 163 8.78 -12.07 -1.28
N TYR A 164 7.90 -12.57 -0.43
CA TYR A 164 6.72 -13.33 -0.81
C TYR A 164 5.52 -12.41 -0.77
N ILE A 165 4.79 -12.31 -1.87
CA ILE A 165 3.57 -11.52 -1.99
C ILE A 165 2.44 -12.47 -2.31
N ILE A 166 1.37 -12.39 -1.54
CA ILE A 166 0.13 -13.11 -1.81
C ILE A 166 -0.91 -12.06 -2.22
N SER A 167 -1.38 -12.18 -3.46
CA SER A 167 -2.45 -11.37 -3.99
C SER A 167 -3.69 -12.21 -4.26
N ARG A 168 -4.85 -11.58 -4.22
CA ARG A 168 -6.12 -12.15 -4.67
C ARG A 168 -6.50 -11.48 -5.97
N HIS A 169 -6.49 -12.25 -7.03
CA HIS A 169 -6.95 -11.80 -8.34
C HIS A 169 -8.41 -12.20 -8.56
N ALA A 170 -9.20 -11.26 -9.02
CA ALA A 170 -10.53 -11.52 -9.57
C ALA A 170 -10.48 -11.17 -11.05
N PRO A 171 -10.86 -12.10 -11.96
CA PRO A 171 -10.80 -11.81 -13.38
C PRO A 171 -11.78 -10.69 -13.73
N THR A 172 -11.35 -9.78 -14.59
CA THR A 172 -12.23 -8.75 -15.16
C THR A 172 -13.09 -9.39 -16.23
N ILE A 173 -14.40 -9.28 -16.10
CA ILE A 173 -15.35 -9.74 -17.11
C ILE A 173 -15.83 -8.52 -17.89
N GLU A 174 -15.59 -8.53 -19.21
CA GLU A 174 -15.97 -7.43 -20.09
C GLU A 174 -17.49 -7.20 -20.07
N GLY A 175 -17.90 -5.96 -19.87
CA GLY A 175 -19.31 -5.57 -19.84
C GLY A 175 -20.00 -5.77 -18.49
N LEU A 176 -19.36 -6.37 -17.50
CA LEU A 176 -19.92 -6.50 -16.16
C LEU A 176 -19.90 -5.16 -15.44
N VAL A 177 -21.04 -4.74 -14.92
CA VAL A 177 -21.18 -3.52 -14.12
C VAL A 177 -20.98 -3.89 -12.64
N ALA A 178 -19.90 -3.38 -12.04
CA ALA A 178 -19.54 -3.70 -10.64
C ALA A 178 -20.61 -3.26 -9.63
N TYR A 179 -21.30 -2.14 -9.90
CA TYR A 179 -22.35 -1.58 -9.04
C TYR A 179 -23.60 -1.27 -9.86
N PRO A 180 -24.41 -2.29 -10.23
CA PRO A 180 -25.60 -2.05 -11.03
C PRO A 180 -26.60 -1.18 -10.26
N GLN A 181 -27.07 -0.11 -10.90
CA GLN A 181 -28.01 0.84 -10.35
C GLN A 181 -29.43 0.65 -10.92
N THR A 182 -29.57 -0.11 -11.99
CA THR A 182 -30.80 -0.34 -12.70
C THR A 182 -31.07 -1.82 -12.87
N ASP A 183 -32.36 -2.18 -13.00
CA ASP A 183 -32.79 -3.57 -13.27
C ASP A 183 -32.23 -4.09 -14.62
N GLU A 184 -31.98 -3.19 -15.58
CA GLU A 184 -31.38 -3.52 -16.87
C GLU A 184 -29.90 -3.92 -16.69
N GLU A 185 -29.13 -3.19 -15.89
CA GLU A 185 -27.74 -3.54 -15.58
C GLU A 185 -27.65 -4.85 -14.80
N VAL A 186 -28.57 -5.09 -13.87
CA VAL A 186 -28.65 -6.37 -13.15
C VAL A 186 -28.90 -7.52 -14.12
N ALA A 187 -29.91 -7.38 -15.00
CA ALA A 187 -30.23 -8.42 -15.98
C ALA A 187 -29.09 -8.66 -16.99
N ASN A 188 -28.38 -7.59 -17.39
CA ASN A 188 -27.19 -7.69 -18.23
C ASN A 188 -26.06 -8.45 -17.52
N ASN A 189 -25.78 -8.15 -16.25
CA ASN A 189 -24.81 -8.88 -15.46
C ASN A 189 -25.15 -10.37 -15.34
N GLU A 190 -26.44 -10.70 -15.10
CA GLU A 190 -26.87 -12.08 -15.00
C GLU A 190 -26.66 -12.83 -16.33
N ALA A 191 -26.92 -12.18 -17.47
CA ALA A 191 -26.70 -12.78 -18.78
C ALA A 191 -25.21 -13.02 -19.06
N ILE A 192 -24.34 -12.04 -18.75
CA ILE A 192 -22.89 -12.16 -18.90
C ILE A 192 -22.33 -13.29 -18.02
N LEU A 193 -22.77 -13.38 -16.77
CA LEU A 193 -22.31 -14.42 -15.85
C LEU A 193 -22.79 -15.81 -16.26
N ALA A 194 -24.00 -15.92 -16.83
CA ALA A 194 -24.49 -17.17 -17.34
C ALA A 194 -23.67 -17.68 -18.55
N GLU A 195 -23.29 -16.76 -19.45
CA GLU A 195 -22.42 -17.07 -20.60
C GLU A 195 -21.00 -17.43 -20.21
N ALA A 196 -20.45 -16.79 -19.19
CA ALA A 196 -19.09 -17.04 -18.69
C ALA A 196 -18.97 -18.36 -17.90
N SER A 197 -20.07 -18.99 -17.51
CA SER A 197 -20.09 -20.23 -16.71
C SER A 197 -20.13 -21.52 -17.57
N ASP A 198 -20.24 -21.43 -18.87
CA ASP A 198 -20.17 -22.54 -19.82
C ASP A 198 -18.77 -22.69 -20.43
#